data_970a5483e1bc3603ea7a4aed2c25c1d9
#
_entry.id   970a5483e1bc3603ea7a4aed2c25c1d9
#
_cell.length_a   1.000
_cell.length_b   1.000
_cell.length_c   1.000
_cell.angle_alpha   90.00
_cell.angle_beta   90.00
_cell.angle_gamma   90.00
#
_symmetry.space_group_name_H-M   'P 1'
#
loop_
_entity.id
_entity.type
_entity.pdbx_description
1 polymer ?
#
loop_
_entity_poly.entity_id
_entity_poly.type
_entity_poly.pdbx_seq_one_letter_code
_entity_poly.pdbx_strand_id
1 'polypeptide(L)'
;MSSLLCSTLGLQAPTPAQQYLARVLANDRAGEAARAARKLYVGGEVLGRVLPKPAEQFARFPDVFEVSDEAIVVRDDPTWAQDDTVAARSEAVASVLEDLRSEGIVPELAGWRDESFAVRTSFYGPPSLLIERAAAPLFGATAYGVFLNGFVGDSAATATHLWLGRRADDKPTWPGLLDCLAAGGLAAGQLPLAAMRQECAEEAGIDAALVARARP
;
A
#
# COMPACT_ATOMS: atom_id res chain seq x y z
N MET A 1 31.62 -14.69 10.65
CA MET A 1 31.92 -16.15 10.51
C MET A 1 31.32 -16.78 9.24
N SER A 2 30.55 -16.11 8.41
CA SER A 2 29.98 -16.68 7.16
C SER A 2 30.86 -16.63 5.91
N SER A 3 31.94 -15.88 5.89
CA SER A 3 32.80 -15.77 4.68
C SER A 3 33.84 -16.91 4.54
N LEU A 4 34.17 -17.56 5.64
CA LEU A 4 35.19 -18.63 5.65
C LEU A 4 34.68 -20.00 5.18
N LEU A 5 33.38 -20.26 5.25
CA LEU A 5 32.79 -21.53 4.79
C LEU A 5 32.53 -21.58 3.29
N CYS A 6 32.48 -20.44 2.60
CA CYS A 6 32.23 -20.39 1.16
C CYS A 6 33.45 -20.76 0.33
N SER A 7 34.68 -20.56 0.85
CA SER A 7 35.93 -20.84 0.15
C SER A 7 36.32 -22.34 0.12
N THR A 8 35.81 -23.14 1.04
CA THR A 8 36.11 -24.57 1.13
C THR A 8 35.26 -25.44 0.21
N LEU A 9 34.16 -24.95 -0.33
CA LEU A 9 33.28 -25.72 -1.21
C LEU A 9 33.32 -25.26 -2.68
N GLY A 10 34.24 -24.35 -3.06
CA GLY A 10 34.35 -23.83 -4.43
C GLY A 10 33.11 -23.04 -4.90
N LEU A 11 32.19 -22.69 -3.98
CA LEU A 11 31.02 -21.87 -4.29
C LEU A 11 31.44 -20.42 -4.39
N GLN A 12 31.25 -19.80 -5.55
CA GLN A 12 31.42 -18.37 -5.72
C GLN A 12 30.41 -17.61 -4.85
N ALA A 13 30.89 -16.58 -4.17
CA ALA A 13 29.98 -15.66 -3.48
C ALA A 13 28.94 -15.11 -4.48
N PRO A 14 27.65 -15.03 -4.09
CA PRO A 14 26.62 -14.53 -5.00
C PRO A 14 26.92 -13.10 -5.42
N THR A 15 26.74 -12.81 -6.71
CA THR A 15 26.89 -11.48 -7.25
C THR A 15 25.88 -10.50 -6.61
N PRO A 16 26.12 -9.18 -6.64
CA PRO A 16 25.13 -8.19 -6.15
C PRO A 16 23.75 -8.38 -6.78
N ALA A 17 23.66 -8.68 -8.06
CA ALA A 17 22.40 -8.96 -8.75
C ALA A 17 21.69 -10.22 -8.19
N GLN A 18 22.41 -11.28 -7.93
CA GLN A 18 21.87 -12.51 -7.32
C GLN A 18 21.41 -12.25 -5.87
N GLN A 19 22.17 -11.46 -5.10
CA GLN A 19 21.77 -11.08 -3.75
C GLN A 19 20.49 -10.21 -3.77
N TYR A 20 20.39 -9.26 -4.71
CA TYR A 20 19.19 -8.45 -4.88
C TYR A 20 17.99 -9.32 -5.28
N LEU A 21 18.13 -10.17 -6.30
CA LEU A 21 17.07 -11.08 -6.72
C LEU A 21 16.60 -11.98 -5.58
N ALA A 22 17.52 -12.51 -4.77
CA ALA A 22 17.17 -13.33 -3.61
C ALA A 22 16.32 -12.55 -2.59
N ARG A 23 16.58 -11.25 -2.40
CA ARG A 23 15.77 -10.39 -1.54
C ARG A 23 14.37 -10.14 -2.11
N VAL A 24 14.28 -9.89 -3.41
CA VAL A 24 12.99 -9.74 -4.10
C VAL A 24 12.16 -11.02 -3.97
N LEU A 25 12.75 -12.17 -4.30
CA LEU A 25 12.08 -13.47 -4.19
C LEU A 25 11.72 -13.87 -2.76
N ALA A 26 12.48 -13.42 -1.75
CA ALA A 26 12.13 -13.64 -0.36
C ALA A 26 10.86 -12.88 0.07
N ASN A 27 10.48 -11.82 -0.65
CA ASN A 27 9.23 -11.08 -0.43
C ASN A 27 8.07 -11.65 -1.24
N ASP A 28 8.33 -12.46 -2.26
CA ASP A 28 7.29 -13.20 -3.00
C ASP A 28 6.84 -14.41 -2.20
N ARG A 29 6.26 -14.15 -1.05
CA ARG A 29 5.70 -15.16 -0.13
C ARG A 29 4.22 -15.37 -0.37
N ALA A 30 3.80 -15.34 -1.62
CA ALA A 30 2.41 -15.62 -2.01
C ALA A 30 2.02 -17.11 -1.76
N GLY A 31 2.28 -17.59 -0.54
CA GLY A 31 2.03 -18.93 -0.09
C GLY A 31 0.53 -19.29 0.00
N GLU A 32 0.18 -20.17 0.94
CA GLU A 32 -1.21 -20.63 1.16
C GLU A 32 -2.22 -19.50 1.38
N ALA A 33 -1.82 -18.43 2.06
CA ALA A 33 -2.69 -17.28 2.31
C ALA A 33 -3.15 -16.60 1.01
N ALA A 34 -2.25 -16.45 0.02
CA ALA A 34 -2.63 -15.86 -1.26
C ALA A 34 -3.51 -16.80 -2.11
N ARG A 35 -3.34 -18.13 -1.95
CA ARG A 35 -4.23 -19.11 -2.60
C ARG A 35 -5.62 -19.14 -1.97
N ALA A 36 -5.71 -18.87 -0.68
CA ALA A 36 -6.97 -18.76 0.05
C ALA A 36 -7.63 -17.38 -0.08
N ALA A 37 -6.94 -16.39 -0.69
CA ALA A 37 -7.48 -15.06 -0.88
C ALA A 37 -8.61 -15.05 -1.91
N ARG A 38 -9.73 -14.43 -1.55
CA ARG A 38 -10.92 -14.28 -2.40
C ARG A 38 -10.78 -13.06 -3.28
N LYS A 39 -11.27 -13.12 -4.50
CA LYS A 39 -11.30 -11.94 -5.38
C LYS A 39 -12.28 -10.91 -4.85
N LEU A 40 -11.85 -9.66 -4.78
CA LEU A 40 -12.74 -8.54 -4.47
C LEU A 40 -13.30 -7.96 -5.77
N TYR A 41 -14.61 -7.95 -5.89
CA TYR A 41 -15.34 -7.31 -6.99
C TYR A 41 -15.97 -6.01 -6.51
N VAL A 42 -15.77 -4.95 -7.27
CA VAL A 42 -16.40 -3.64 -7.08
C VAL A 42 -16.86 -3.13 -8.43
N GLY A 43 -18.16 -2.88 -8.59
CA GLY A 43 -18.71 -2.47 -9.88
C GLY A 43 -18.46 -3.46 -11.02
N GLY A 44 -18.40 -4.77 -10.71
CA GLY A 44 -18.15 -5.84 -11.68
C GLY A 44 -16.66 -6.09 -12.02
N GLU A 45 -15.74 -5.29 -11.50
CA GLU A 45 -14.30 -5.42 -11.75
C GLU A 45 -13.56 -6.03 -10.57
N VAL A 46 -12.51 -6.82 -10.84
CA VAL A 46 -11.63 -7.39 -9.79
C VAL A 46 -10.62 -6.33 -9.38
N LEU A 47 -10.76 -5.80 -8.17
CA LEU A 47 -9.95 -4.68 -7.67
C LEU A 47 -9.07 -5.02 -6.47
N GLY A 48 -9.14 -6.25 -5.97
CA GLY A 48 -8.33 -6.67 -4.84
C GLY A 48 -8.38 -8.17 -4.58
N ARG A 49 -7.69 -8.57 -3.52
CA ARG A 49 -7.68 -9.94 -3.00
C ARG A 49 -7.76 -9.92 -1.49
N VAL A 50 -8.87 -10.38 -0.96
CA VAL A 50 -9.18 -10.36 0.45
C VAL A 50 -8.76 -11.67 1.10
N LEU A 51 -7.94 -11.59 2.12
CA LEU A 51 -7.52 -12.74 2.92
C LEU A 51 -8.69 -13.31 3.74
N PRO A 52 -8.61 -14.58 4.21
CA PRO A 52 -9.71 -15.22 4.94
C PRO A 52 -10.22 -14.43 6.16
N LYS A 53 -9.30 -13.93 7.00
CA LYS A 53 -9.70 -13.19 8.22
C LYS A 53 -10.49 -11.91 7.94
N PRO A 54 -10.06 -10.99 7.06
CA PRO A 54 -10.91 -9.88 6.63
C PRO A 54 -12.24 -10.32 6.01
N ALA A 55 -12.23 -11.39 5.20
CA ALA A 55 -13.45 -11.93 4.58
C ALA A 55 -14.50 -12.37 5.61
N GLU A 56 -14.07 -13.00 6.71
CA GLU A 56 -14.94 -13.37 7.84
C GLU A 56 -15.59 -12.12 8.48
N GLN A 57 -14.88 -11.00 8.57
CA GLN A 57 -15.43 -9.77 9.09
C GLN A 57 -16.46 -9.16 8.12
N PHE A 58 -16.15 -9.13 6.83
CA PHE A 58 -17.06 -8.61 5.82
C PHE A 58 -18.36 -9.45 5.71
N ALA A 59 -18.30 -10.77 5.94
CA ALA A 59 -19.47 -11.64 5.95
C ALA A 59 -20.53 -11.27 7.01
N ARG A 60 -20.17 -10.50 8.01
CA ARG A 60 -21.09 -10.00 9.05
C ARG A 60 -22.02 -8.88 8.56
N PHE A 61 -21.69 -8.28 7.40
CA PHE A 61 -22.40 -7.13 6.82
C PHE A 61 -22.99 -7.51 5.44
N PRO A 62 -23.99 -8.39 5.39
CA PRO A 62 -24.50 -8.93 4.14
C PRO A 62 -25.22 -7.89 3.26
N ASP A 63 -25.61 -6.74 3.83
CA ASP A 63 -26.21 -5.65 3.09
C ASP A 63 -25.19 -4.89 2.23
N VAL A 64 -23.91 -4.93 2.63
CA VAL A 64 -22.81 -4.24 1.93
C VAL A 64 -21.92 -5.22 1.16
N PHE A 65 -21.71 -6.42 1.70
CA PHE A 65 -20.81 -7.42 1.11
C PHE A 65 -21.53 -8.74 0.85
N GLU A 66 -21.45 -9.21 -0.38
CA GLU A 66 -21.74 -10.60 -0.69
C GLU A 66 -20.46 -11.42 -0.63
N VAL A 67 -20.41 -12.38 0.28
CA VAL A 67 -19.20 -13.16 0.55
C VAL A 67 -19.45 -14.62 0.21
N SER A 68 -18.64 -15.17 -0.69
CA SER A 68 -18.62 -16.58 -1.07
C SER A 68 -17.24 -17.18 -0.84
N ASP A 69 -17.05 -18.46 -1.14
CA ASP A 69 -15.75 -19.14 -1.01
C ASP A 69 -14.72 -18.61 -2.01
N GLU A 70 -15.15 -18.08 -3.14
CA GLU A 70 -14.26 -17.64 -4.22
C GLU A 70 -14.13 -16.12 -4.32
N ALA A 71 -15.16 -15.38 -3.87
CA ALA A 71 -15.28 -13.96 -4.12
C ALA A 71 -15.94 -13.19 -2.98
N ILE A 72 -15.64 -11.91 -2.94
CA ILE A 72 -16.32 -10.88 -2.16
C ILE A 72 -16.77 -9.83 -3.15
N VAL A 73 -18.06 -9.50 -3.13
CA VAL A 73 -18.63 -8.46 -3.98
C VAL A 73 -19.12 -7.33 -3.09
N VAL A 74 -18.63 -6.12 -3.34
CA VAL A 74 -19.24 -4.93 -2.77
C VAL A 74 -20.56 -4.69 -3.50
N ARG A 75 -21.67 -4.73 -2.76
CA ARG A 75 -23.02 -4.61 -3.32
C ARG A 75 -23.28 -3.19 -3.78
N ASP A 76 -23.99 -3.07 -4.85
CA ASP A 76 -24.64 -1.84 -5.29
C ASP A 76 -26.13 -1.90 -4.99
N ASP A 77 -26.66 -0.86 -4.37
CA ASP A 77 -28.11 -0.76 -4.21
C ASP A 77 -28.71 -0.25 -5.53
N PRO A 78 -29.67 -0.96 -6.12
CA PRO A 78 -30.28 -0.56 -7.38
C PRO A 78 -31.04 0.77 -7.32
N THR A 79 -31.24 1.32 -6.12
CA THR A 79 -31.88 2.63 -5.94
C THR A 79 -30.89 3.79 -6.04
N TRP A 80 -29.58 3.52 -6.05
CA TRP A 80 -28.57 4.59 -6.18
C TRP A 80 -28.61 5.20 -7.58
N ALA A 81 -28.52 6.52 -7.64
CA ALA A 81 -28.35 7.22 -8.90
C ALA A 81 -27.00 6.81 -9.55
N GLN A 82 -26.98 6.64 -10.87
CA GLN A 82 -25.78 6.16 -11.57
C GLN A 82 -24.58 7.08 -11.36
N ASP A 83 -24.81 8.38 -11.26
CA ASP A 83 -23.74 9.37 -11.10
C ASP A 83 -23.15 9.39 -9.67
N ASP A 84 -23.88 8.83 -8.68
CA ASP A 84 -23.48 8.84 -7.27
C ASP A 84 -23.06 7.46 -6.75
N THR A 85 -23.02 6.43 -7.60
CA THR A 85 -22.75 5.04 -7.19
C THR A 85 -21.43 4.89 -6.43
N VAL A 86 -20.36 5.58 -6.85
CA VAL A 86 -19.06 5.52 -6.17
C VAL A 86 -19.14 6.12 -4.76
N ALA A 87 -19.83 7.27 -4.62
CA ALA A 87 -19.99 7.94 -3.33
C ALA A 87 -20.82 7.07 -2.37
N ALA A 88 -21.98 6.59 -2.83
CA ALA A 88 -22.88 5.76 -2.03
C ALA A 88 -22.24 4.44 -1.60
N ARG A 89 -21.50 3.78 -2.52
CA ARG A 89 -20.73 2.57 -2.22
C ARG A 89 -19.64 2.84 -1.18
N SER A 90 -18.94 3.98 -1.32
CA SER A 90 -17.87 4.37 -0.40
C SER A 90 -18.43 4.68 1.00
N GLU A 91 -19.58 5.32 1.08
CA GLU A 91 -20.27 5.60 2.35
C GLU A 91 -20.73 4.31 3.04
N ALA A 92 -21.35 3.40 2.30
CA ALA A 92 -21.77 2.11 2.84
C ALA A 92 -20.58 1.31 3.40
N VAL A 93 -19.47 1.27 2.67
CA VAL A 93 -18.22 0.61 3.12
C VAL A 93 -17.61 1.34 4.31
N ALA A 94 -17.60 2.68 4.31
CA ALA A 94 -17.06 3.48 5.41
C ALA A 94 -17.83 3.20 6.72
N SER A 95 -19.15 3.09 6.69
CA SER A 95 -19.95 2.73 7.86
C SER A 95 -19.54 1.38 8.44
N VAL A 96 -19.33 0.36 7.59
CA VAL A 96 -18.83 -0.96 8.05
C VAL A 96 -17.45 -0.86 8.67
N LEU A 97 -16.55 -0.06 8.08
CA LEU A 97 -15.19 0.10 8.63
C LEU A 97 -15.19 0.83 9.98
N GLU A 98 -16.09 1.79 10.18
CA GLU A 98 -16.27 2.47 11.47
C GLU A 98 -16.81 1.52 12.54
N ASP A 99 -17.77 0.66 12.21
CA ASP A 99 -18.27 -0.39 13.11
C ASP A 99 -17.14 -1.34 13.51
N LEU A 100 -16.39 -1.88 12.54
CA LEU A 100 -15.25 -2.76 12.80
C LEU A 100 -14.14 -2.08 13.61
N ARG A 101 -13.90 -0.79 13.38
CA ARG A 101 -12.97 0.01 14.16
C ARG A 101 -13.43 0.14 15.61
N SER A 102 -14.70 0.44 15.81
CA SER A 102 -15.29 0.62 17.15
C SER A 102 -15.22 -0.64 18.00
N GLU A 103 -15.31 -1.80 17.38
CA GLU A 103 -15.17 -3.11 18.04
C GLU A 103 -13.71 -3.42 18.45
N GLY A 104 -12.72 -2.79 17.81
CA GLY A 104 -11.31 -2.98 18.12
C GLY A 104 -10.72 -4.35 17.75
N ILE A 105 -11.45 -5.15 16.96
CA ILE A 105 -11.06 -6.53 16.61
C ILE A 105 -10.21 -6.62 15.35
N VAL A 106 -10.13 -5.55 14.55
CA VAL A 106 -9.35 -5.45 13.33
C VAL A 106 -8.14 -4.53 13.59
N PRO A 107 -6.95 -5.10 13.84
CA PRO A 107 -5.77 -4.33 14.27
C PRO A 107 -5.34 -3.26 13.27
N GLU A 108 -5.54 -3.50 11.97
CA GLU A 108 -5.20 -2.58 10.90
C GLU A 108 -5.92 -1.24 11.04
N LEU A 109 -7.16 -1.25 11.52
CA LEU A 109 -7.98 -0.05 11.69
C LEU A 109 -7.54 0.83 12.88
N ALA A 110 -6.66 0.36 13.75
CA ALA A 110 -6.00 1.20 14.76
C ALA A 110 -5.14 2.31 14.14
N GLY A 111 -4.71 2.12 12.88
CA GLY A 111 -3.97 3.10 12.10
C GLY A 111 -4.84 4.11 11.35
N TRP A 112 -6.08 4.31 11.73
CA TRP A 112 -7.04 5.25 11.11
C TRP A 112 -6.51 6.68 11.02
N ARG A 113 -6.69 7.32 9.89
CA ARG A 113 -6.10 8.63 9.60
C ARG A 113 -7.07 9.65 9.00
N ASP A 114 -8.31 9.28 8.74
CA ASP A 114 -9.28 10.09 7.99
C ASP A 114 -8.75 10.47 6.60
N GLU A 115 -8.02 9.53 5.99
CA GLU A 115 -7.43 9.67 4.67
C GLU A 115 -7.97 8.59 3.75
N SER A 116 -8.58 8.99 2.63
CA SER A 116 -9.16 8.05 1.66
C SER A 116 -8.17 7.62 0.60
N PHE A 117 -8.15 6.31 0.31
CA PHE A 117 -7.46 5.73 -0.84
C PHE A 117 -8.46 5.33 -1.92
N ALA A 118 -8.07 5.57 -3.17
CA ALA A 118 -8.87 5.21 -4.33
C ALA A 118 -8.60 3.77 -4.76
N VAL A 119 -9.61 2.92 -4.71
CA VAL A 119 -9.61 1.56 -5.27
C VAL A 119 -10.03 1.66 -6.75
N ARG A 120 -9.14 1.27 -7.65
CA ARG A 120 -9.29 1.43 -9.10
C ARG A 120 -8.45 0.42 -9.88
N THR A 121 -8.81 0.19 -11.14
CA THR A 121 -8.10 -0.77 -12.01
C THR A 121 -6.73 -0.30 -12.46
N SER A 122 -6.52 1.02 -12.57
CA SER A 122 -5.26 1.61 -13.01
C SER A 122 -5.00 2.95 -12.31
N PHE A 123 -3.75 3.38 -12.30
CA PHE A 123 -3.35 4.64 -11.64
C PHE A 123 -4.13 5.86 -12.14
N TYR A 124 -4.39 5.94 -13.43
CA TYR A 124 -5.11 7.06 -14.06
C TYR A 124 -6.62 6.82 -14.23
N GLY A 125 -7.11 5.62 -13.87
CA GLY A 125 -8.53 5.29 -13.96
C GLY A 125 -9.36 6.00 -12.89
N PRO A 126 -10.66 6.15 -13.13
CA PRO A 126 -11.57 6.64 -12.12
C PRO A 126 -11.60 5.68 -10.92
N PRO A 127 -11.87 6.16 -9.71
CA PRO A 127 -12.08 5.29 -8.57
C PRO A 127 -13.41 4.54 -8.73
N SER A 128 -13.42 3.27 -8.36
CA SER A 128 -14.64 2.45 -8.21
C SER A 128 -15.15 2.44 -6.78
N LEU A 129 -14.26 2.76 -5.82
CA LEU A 129 -14.53 2.81 -4.39
C LEU A 129 -13.46 3.69 -3.72
N LEU A 130 -13.87 4.44 -2.70
CA LEU A 130 -12.97 5.13 -1.78
C LEU A 130 -13.02 4.41 -0.42
N ILE A 131 -11.85 4.14 0.16
CA ILE A 131 -11.73 3.47 1.46
C ILE A 131 -10.78 4.24 2.37
N GLU A 132 -10.98 4.13 3.66
CA GLU A 132 -9.98 4.58 4.64
C GLU A 132 -8.62 3.93 4.37
N ARG A 133 -7.54 4.71 4.42
CA ARG A 133 -6.17 4.28 4.19
C ARG A 133 -5.77 3.05 5.01
N ALA A 134 -6.14 3.05 6.30
CA ALA A 134 -5.85 1.95 7.21
C ALA A 134 -6.52 0.63 6.79
N ALA A 135 -7.62 0.70 6.05
CA ALA A 135 -8.37 -0.45 5.57
C ALA A 135 -7.81 -1.06 4.26
N ALA A 136 -6.94 -0.36 3.52
CA ALA A 136 -6.45 -0.84 2.23
C ALA A 136 -5.90 -2.28 2.26
N PRO A 137 -5.13 -2.71 3.29
CA PRO A 137 -4.69 -4.10 3.40
C PRO A 137 -5.83 -5.12 3.54
N LEU A 138 -6.95 -4.76 4.16
CA LEU A 138 -8.11 -5.64 4.35
C LEU A 138 -8.77 -6.00 3.01
N PHE A 139 -8.81 -5.02 2.10
CA PHE A 139 -9.35 -5.19 0.76
C PHE A 139 -8.34 -5.84 -0.21
N GLY A 140 -7.06 -5.90 0.17
CA GLY A 140 -5.99 -6.34 -0.73
C GLY A 140 -5.98 -5.54 -2.03
N ALA A 141 -6.40 -4.27 -1.95
CA ALA A 141 -6.44 -3.34 -3.07
C ALA A 141 -5.05 -2.75 -3.34
N THR A 142 -4.80 -2.38 -4.60
CA THR A 142 -3.58 -1.69 -4.97
C THR A 142 -3.57 -0.29 -4.37
N ALA A 143 -2.59 -0.02 -3.52
CA ALA A 143 -2.30 1.31 -3.00
C ALA A 143 -1.10 1.92 -3.76
N TYR A 144 -1.10 3.24 -3.89
CA TYR A 144 -0.03 3.98 -4.53
C TYR A 144 0.70 4.84 -3.52
N GLY A 145 1.96 5.09 -3.78
CA GLY A 145 2.78 5.97 -2.95
C GLY A 145 3.83 6.69 -3.78
N VAL A 146 4.41 7.72 -3.19
CA VAL A 146 5.50 8.50 -3.75
C VAL A 146 6.76 8.26 -2.94
N PHE A 147 7.91 8.22 -3.63
CA PHE A 147 9.21 7.97 -3.03
C PHE A 147 10.23 8.94 -3.59
N LEU A 148 10.98 9.60 -2.72
CA LEU A 148 12.09 10.47 -3.09
C LEU A 148 13.41 9.81 -2.71
N ASN A 149 14.33 9.71 -3.68
CA ASN A 149 15.71 9.35 -3.44
C ASN A 149 16.60 10.57 -3.68
N GLY A 150 17.37 10.96 -2.67
CA GLY A 150 18.38 12.01 -2.78
C GLY A 150 19.75 11.41 -3.09
N PHE A 151 20.52 12.03 -3.97
CA PHE A 151 21.88 11.59 -4.26
C PHE A 151 22.83 12.77 -4.46
N VAL A 152 24.12 12.51 -4.32
CA VAL A 152 25.21 13.46 -4.61
C VAL A 152 25.84 13.08 -5.94
N GLY A 153 25.73 13.96 -6.92
CA GLY A 153 26.24 13.76 -8.30
C GLY A 153 25.37 14.48 -9.33
N ASP A 154 25.80 14.46 -10.58
CA ASP A 154 25.11 15.15 -11.68
C ASP A 154 23.91 14.33 -12.21
N SER A 155 23.92 13.03 -11.98
CA SER A 155 22.86 12.10 -12.36
C SER A 155 22.84 10.88 -11.45
N ALA A 156 21.77 10.09 -11.49
CA ALA A 156 21.69 8.83 -10.75
C ALA A 156 22.80 7.84 -11.18
N ALA A 157 23.22 7.88 -12.45
CA ALA A 157 24.29 7.02 -12.96
C ALA A 157 25.70 7.41 -12.47
N THR A 158 25.88 8.67 -12.08
CA THR A 158 27.15 9.22 -11.57
C THR A 158 27.10 9.51 -10.07
N ALA A 159 26.05 9.05 -9.40
CA ALA A 159 25.85 9.23 -7.98
C ALA A 159 27.00 8.62 -7.16
N THR A 160 27.61 9.41 -6.30
CA THR A 160 28.65 8.95 -5.38
C THR A 160 28.12 8.58 -4.01
N HIS A 161 27.01 9.18 -3.59
CA HIS A 161 26.36 8.95 -2.30
C HIS A 161 24.83 8.98 -2.47
N LEU A 162 24.13 8.24 -1.62
CA LEU A 162 22.67 8.30 -1.46
C LEU A 162 22.35 8.86 -0.08
N TRP A 163 21.36 9.73 -0.03
CA TRP A 163 20.72 10.13 1.21
C TRP A 163 19.68 9.08 1.59
N LEU A 164 19.79 8.52 2.79
CA LEU A 164 18.86 7.56 3.34
C LEU A 164 18.26 8.10 4.63
N GLY A 165 16.97 7.91 4.80
CA GLY A 165 16.29 8.11 6.07
C GLY A 165 16.54 6.92 7.01
N ARG A 166 16.42 7.16 8.31
CA ARG A 166 16.23 6.10 9.31
C ARG A 166 14.85 6.26 9.91
N ARG A 167 14.04 5.23 9.82
CA ARG A 167 12.68 5.24 10.39
C ARG A 167 12.75 5.47 11.90
N ALA A 168 11.80 6.24 12.42
CA ALA A 168 11.69 6.46 13.85
C ALA A 168 11.47 5.13 14.59
N ASP A 169 11.97 5.07 15.84
CA ASP A 169 11.93 3.84 16.63
C ASP A 169 10.51 3.49 17.13
N ASP A 170 9.58 4.45 17.08
CA ASP A 170 8.17 4.33 17.44
C ASP A 170 7.23 4.00 16.25
N LYS A 171 7.77 3.87 15.03
CA LYS A 171 6.94 3.50 13.87
C LYS A 171 6.38 2.09 14.05
N PRO A 172 5.09 1.86 13.75
CA PRO A 172 4.44 0.56 13.91
C PRO A 172 5.01 -0.53 12.98
N THR A 173 5.63 -0.13 11.86
CA THR A 173 6.23 -1.05 10.89
C THR A 173 7.69 -0.69 10.65
N TRP A 174 8.56 -1.69 10.76
CA TRP A 174 10.02 -1.58 10.53
C TRP A 174 10.70 -0.41 11.25
N PRO A 175 10.52 -0.26 12.57
CA PRO A 175 11.17 0.80 13.33
C PRO A 175 12.69 0.72 13.21
N GLY A 176 13.34 1.88 13.13
CA GLY A 176 14.80 2.00 13.10
C GLY A 176 15.50 1.51 11.84
N LEU A 177 14.79 0.95 10.85
CA LEU A 177 15.39 0.51 9.59
C LEU A 177 15.67 1.68 8.65
N LEU A 178 16.56 1.44 7.68
CA LEU A 178 16.83 2.40 6.62
C LEU A 178 15.64 2.51 5.66
N ASP A 179 15.38 3.72 5.22
CA ASP A 179 14.32 4.06 4.28
C ASP A 179 14.85 5.03 3.22
N CYS A 180 14.04 5.32 2.19
CA CYS A 180 14.33 6.41 1.27
C CYS A 180 14.28 7.76 1.99
N LEU A 181 14.68 8.82 1.30
CA LEU A 181 14.78 10.16 1.90
C LEU A 181 13.43 10.71 2.37
N ALA A 182 12.39 10.51 1.58
CA ALA A 182 11.00 10.78 1.93
C ALA A 182 10.07 9.87 1.16
N ALA A 183 8.97 9.43 1.77
CA ALA A 183 7.96 8.60 1.14
C ALA A 183 6.61 8.73 1.82
N GLY A 184 5.55 8.70 1.04
CA GLY A 184 4.21 8.67 1.59
C GLY A 184 3.18 8.02 0.70
N GLY A 185 2.02 7.71 1.28
CA GLY A 185 0.87 7.21 0.55
C GLY A 185 0.26 8.30 -0.32
N LEU A 186 -0.38 7.89 -1.41
CA LEU A 186 -1.07 8.81 -2.30
C LEU A 186 -2.57 8.76 -2.00
N ALA A 187 -3.07 9.81 -1.38
CA ALA A 187 -4.49 9.96 -1.09
C ALA A 187 -5.34 10.11 -2.37
N ALA A 188 -6.62 9.76 -2.26
CA ALA A 188 -7.56 9.92 -3.36
C ALA A 188 -7.62 11.38 -3.83
N GLY A 189 -7.47 11.60 -5.14
CA GLY A 189 -7.47 12.94 -5.73
C GLY A 189 -6.17 13.74 -5.59
N GLN A 190 -5.21 13.27 -4.81
CA GLN A 190 -3.92 13.93 -4.66
C GLN A 190 -3.01 13.67 -5.87
N LEU A 191 -2.34 14.71 -6.34
CA LEU A 191 -1.35 14.58 -7.40
C LEU A 191 0.00 14.10 -6.84
N PRO A 192 0.75 13.21 -7.52
CA PRO A 192 2.00 12.66 -7.02
C PRO A 192 3.03 13.72 -6.61
N LEU A 193 3.17 14.79 -7.40
CA LEU A 193 4.11 15.86 -7.08
C LEU A 193 3.69 16.67 -5.84
N ALA A 194 2.37 16.85 -5.63
CA ALA A 194 1.86 17.52 -4.45
C ALA A 194 2.10 16.65 -3.20
N ALA A 195 1.79 15.35 -3.27
CA ALA A 195 2.10 14.40 -2.21
C ALA A 195 3.59 14.41 -1.88
N MET A 196 4.46 14.32 -2.89
CA MET A 196 5.92 14.32 -2.68
C MET A 196 6.40 15.60 -1.99
N ARG A 197 5.87 16.77 -2.37
CA ARG A 197 6.23 18.04 -1.71
C ARG A 197 5.84 18.06 -0.24
N GLN A 198 4.67 17.54 0.07
CA GLN A 198 4.18 17.44 1.43
C GLN A 198 5.07 16.51 2.25
N GLU A 199 5.32 15.29 1.79
CA GLU A 199 6.17 14.31 2.49
C GLU A 199 7.61 14.81 2.69
N CYS A 200 8.19 15.50 1.69
CA CYS A 200 9.51 16.10 1.82
C CYS A 200 9.58 17.14 2.93
N ALA A 201 8.54 17.95 3.08
CA ALA A 201 8.48 18.96 4.13
C ALA A 201 8.28 18.32 5.51
N GLU A 202 7.37 17.34 5.60
CA GLU A 202 6.98 16.70 6.87
C GLU A 202 8.06 15.76 7.41
N GLU A 203 8.62 14.88 6.55
CA GLU A 203 9.55 13.84 7.00
C GLU A 203 11.02 14.28 6.98
N ALA A 204 11.40 15.11 6.03
CA ALA A 204 12.81 15.45 5.82
C ALA A 204 13.14 16.96 5.97
N GLY A 205 12.12 17.81 6.18
CA GLY A 205 12.31 19.26 6.28
C GLY A 205 12.93 19.88 5.00
N ILE A 206 12.72 19.26 3.84
CA ILE A 206 13.32 19.69 2.58
C ILE A 206 12.54 20.88 2.04
N ASP A 207 13.29 21.95 1.74
CA ASP A 207 12.75 23.18 1.16
C ASP A 207 12.06 22.92 -0.19
N ALA A 208 10.94 23.60 -0.42
CA ALA A 208 10.14 23.46 -1.65
C ALA A 208 10.93 23.82 -2.92
N ALA A 209 11.89 24.75 -2.84
CA ALA A 209 12.75 25.10 -3.96
C ALA A 209 13.71 23.96 -4.32
N LEU A 210 14.14 23.18 -3.34
CA LEU A 210 14.97 21.99 -3.58
C LEU A 210 14.12 20.85 -4.16
N VAL A 211 12.93 20.63 -3.61
CA VAL A 211 11.97 19.62 -4.15
C VAL A 211 11.55 19.94 -5.59
N ALA A 212 11.45 21.22 -5.96
CA ALA A 212 11.15 21.63 -7.34
C ALA A 212 12.20 21.17 -8.37
N ARG A 213 13.40 20.78 -7.93
CA ARG A 213 14.47 20.21 -8.77
C ARG A 213 14.37 18.69 -8.92
N ALA A 214 13.51 18.04 -8.14
CA ALA A 214 13.29 16.60 -8.27
C ALA A 214 12.74 16.25 -9.67
N ARG A 215 13.19 15.14 -10.20
CA ARG A 215 12.77 14.60 -11.51
C ARG A 215 12.18 13.22 -11.29
N PRO A 216 11.05 12.88 -11.99
CA PRO A 216 10.52 11.52 -12.00
C PRO A 216 11.46 10.54 -12.66
#